data_1ceb02d0fda92acf810f826d89d09860
#
_entry.id   1ceb02d0fda92acf810f826d89d09860
#
_cell.length_a   1.000
_cell.length_b   1.000
_cell.length_c   1.000
_cell.angle_alpha   90.00
_cell.angle_beta   90.00
_cell.angle_gamma   90.00
#
_symmetry.space_group_name_H-M   'P 1'
#
loop_
_entity.id
_entity.type
_entity.pdbx_description
1 polymer ?
#
loop_
_entity_poly.entity_id
_entity_poly.type
_entity_poly.pdbx_seq_one_letter_code
_entity_poly.pdbx_strand_id
1 'polypeptide(L)'
;GRLVTYQPPISIDNIRNDTGVYEGGEISMFYDPMISKLCSYGKDRKKACDLMQDALNNYEITGIQNNLNLLSSIIKNEKFISGDINTGFIEEEYPNGFNSKIISKDEAFNFSLACIFAFLKIKNRNKNLDLINNSKFNERTLFTHVNENIFEFKTYNSQKNSVIEYDGTIINLESDWNIGNKIMKIKIDENSFTFQITKNVKGFHIQGYGISTVVKIRSKIAHELSSYMIEKVVTKDTKVIKCPMPGLVVSVDIEEGQSVEDGDKLCVVEAMKMENIIRSEASGTIKKIHCKEGDSLATDEVMIEFE
;
A
#
# COMPACT_ATOMS: atom_id res chain seq x y z
N GLY A 1 12.03 -0.67 14.11
CA GLY A 1 11.15 -1.76 13.63
C GLY A 1 11.92 -2.89 12.99
N ARG A 2 11.32 -4.09 12.91
CA ARG A 2 11.98 -5.29 12.38
C ARG A 2 11.62 -5.50 10.90
N LEU A 3 12.64 -5.70 10.05
CA LEU A 3 12.49 -6.16 8.67
C LEU A 3 12.09 -7.65 8.66
N VAL A 4 10.88 -7.96 8.21
CA VAL A 4 10.41 -9.35 8.09
C VAL A 4 10.90 -9.95 6.80
N THR A 5 10.77 -9.22 5.69
CA THR A 5 11.33 -9.59 4.38
C THR A 5 12.11 -8.41 3.83
N TYR A 6 13.29 -8.70 3.27
CA TYR A 6 14.13 -7.72 2.61
C TYR A 6 14.78 -8.36 1.39
N GLN A 7 14.19 -8.10 0.21
CA GLN A 7 14.68 -8.64 -1.06
C GLN A 7 14.89 -7.49 -2.06
N PRO A 8 16.11 -6.94 -2.14
CA PRO A 8 16.44 -5.88 -3.08
C PRO A 8 16.49 -6.41 -4.52
N PRO A 9 16.21 -5.56 -5.52
CA PRO A 9 16.14 -5.93 -6.93
C PRO A 9 17.53 -6.05 -7.61
N ILE A 10 18.49 -6.71 -6.96
CA ILE A 10 19.88 -6.83 -7.42
C ILE A 10 20.06 -7.69 -8.69
N SER A 11 19.02 -8.44 -9.08
CA SER A 11 19.04 -9.26 -10.31
C SER A 11 18.73 -8.44 -11.58
N ILE A 12 18.39 -7.17 -11.44
CA ILE A 12 18.12 -6.29 -12.58
C ILE A 12 19.44 -5.60 -12.98
N ASP A 13 19.84 -5.76 -14.22
CA ASP A 13 21.04 -5.12 -14.76
C ASP A 13 20.99 -3.58 -14.63
N ASN A 14 22.13 -2.98 -14.33
CA ASN A 14 22.28 -1.52 -14.14
C ASN A 14 21.50 -0.96 -12.94
N ILE A 15 21.19 -1.81 -11.96
CA ILE A 15 20.68 -1.42 -10.65
C ILE A 15 21.75 -1.67 -9.59
N ARG A 16 21.97 -0.68 -8.73
CA ARG A 16 22.84 -0.77 -7.55
C ARG A 16 22.02 -0.46 -6.30
N ASN A 17 22.15 -1.29 -5.30
CA ASN A 17 21.52 -1.10 -4.00
C ASN A 17 22.58 -1.04 -2.91
N ASP A 18 22.81 0.15 -2.36
CA ASP A 18 23.73 0.38 -1.24
C ASP A 18 22.92 0.28 0.06
N THR A 19 23.16 -0.75 0.85
CA THR A 19 22.38 -1.06 2.04
C THR A 19 23.26 -1.45 3.23
N GLY A 20 22.82 -1.08 4.43
CA GLY A 20 23.41 -1.53 5.69
C GLY A 20 22.49 -2.47 6.48
N VAL A 21 21.34 -2.87 5.88
CA VAL A 21 20.35 -3.71 6.56
C VAL A 21 20.21 -5.07 5.85
N TYR A 22 19.63 -6.04 6.54
CA TYR A 22 19.40 -7.41 6.06
C TYR A 22 18.06 -7.94 6.56
N GLU A 23 17.57 -8.99 5.92
CA GLU A 23 16.33 -9.64 6.30
C GLU A 23 16.41 -10.19 7.73
N GLY A 24 15.38 -9.92 8.54
CA GLY A 24 15.36 -10.25 9.97
C GLY A 24 16.05 -9.24 10.87
N GLY A 25 16.77 -8.25 10.30
CA GLY A 25 17.43 -7.17 11.04
C GLY A 25 16.43 -6.18 11.63
N GLU A 26 16.90 -5.41 12.61
CA GLU A 26 16.13 -4.36 13.25
C GLU A 26 16.64 -2.98 12.82
N ILE A 27 15.72 -2.09 12.43
CA ILE A 27 16.01 -0.69 12.15
C ILE A 27 15.77 0.11 13.42
N SER A 28 16.83 0.77 13.90
CA SER A 28 16.79 1.60 15.09
C SER A 28 15.86 2.79 14.90
N MET A 29 15.12 3.15 15.94
CA MET A 29 14.35 4.41 16.01
C MET A 29 15.23 5.62 16.36
N PHE A 30 16.47 5.39 16.78
CA PHE A 30 17.37 6.42 17.29
C PHE A 30 18.35 6.98 16.25
N TYR A 31 18.28 6.47 15.01
CA TYR A 31 19.13 6.90 13.89
C TYR A 31 18.26 7.21 12.67
N ASP A 32 18.89 7.75 11.63
CA ASP A 32 18.21 8.04 10.35
C ASP A 32 17.45 6.81 9.84
N PRO A 33 16.18 6.96 9.44
CA PRO A 33 15.33 5.85 9.00
C PRO A 33 15.66 5.38 7.58
N MET A 34 16.94 5.46 7.18
CA MET A 34 17.39 5.07 5.84
C MET A 34 17.64 3.56 5.79
N ILE A 35 16.88 2.86 4.92
CA ILE A 35 17.01 1.42 4.69
C ILE A 35 18.11 1.16 3.66
N SER A 36 18.04 1.85 2.52
CA SER A 36 18.98 1.68 1.41
C SER A 36 18.94 2.87 0.45
N LYS A 37 19.99 2.96 -0.38
CA LYS A 37 20.05 3.88 -1.53
C LYS A 37 20.02 3.06 -2.80
N LEU A 38 18.92 3.16 -3.54
CA LEU A 38 18.73 2.48 -4.81
C LEU A 38 19.14 3.40 -5.96
N CYS A 39 20.02 2.93 -6.83
CA CYS A 39 20.50 3.67 -7.98
C CYS A 39 20.23 2.89 -9.26
N SER A 40 19.79 3.58 -10.31
CA SER A 40 19.66 3.04 -11.66
C SER A 40 20.54 3.78 -12.64
N TYR A 41 21.05 3.06 -13.63
CA TYR A 41 21.84 3.63 -14.71
C TYR A 41 21.18 3.34 -16.06
N GLY A 42 21.00 4.37 -16.89
CA GLY A 42 20.48 4.28 -18.24
C GLY A 42 21.25 5.17 -19.21
N LYS A 43 21.17 4.87 -20.50
CA LYS A 43 21.77 5.68 -21.55
C LYS A 43 21.20 7.11 -21.62
N ASP A 44 20.00 7.30 -21.12
CA ASP A 44 19.29 8.56 -21.01
C ASP A 44 18.42 8.56 -19.75
N ARG A 45 17.88 9.74 -19.40
CA ARG A 45 17.04 9.92 -18.20
C ARG A 45 15.81 9.03 -18.21
N LYS A 46 15.11 8.93 -19.36
CA LYS A 46 13.92 8.11 -19.49
C LYS A 46 14.22 6.65 -19.17
N LYS A 47 15.29 6.10 -19.77
CA LYS A 47 15.71 4.72 -19.54
C LYS A 47 16.12 4.47 -18.09
N ALA A 48 16.78 5.44 -17.44
CA ALA A 48 17.11 5.35 -16.03
C ALA A 48 15.84 5.36 -15.14
N CYS A 49 14.84 6.20 -15.47
CA CYS A 49 13.54 6.20 -14.76
C CYS A 49 12.78 4.88 -14.96
N ASP A 50 12.72 4.35 -16.19
CA ASP A 50 12.05 3.07 -16.47
C ASP A 50 12.68 1.92 -15.66
N LEU A 51 14.02 1.85 -15.62
CA LEU A 51 14.76 0.87 -14.82
C LEU A 51 14.52 1.04 -13.31
N MET A 52 14.48 2.29 -12.84
CA MET A 52 14.18 2.57 -11.44
C MET A 52 12.75 2.14 -11.09
N GLN A 53 11.78 2.39 -11.98
CA GLN A 53 10.39 1.95 -11.78
C GLN A 53 10.31 0.43 -11.68
N ASP A 54 11.00 -0.30 -12.57
CA ASP A 54 11.07 -1.76 -12.52
C ASP A 54 11.73 -2.24 -11.22
N ALA A 55 12.80 -1.58 -10.80
CA ALA A 55 13.49 -1.91 -9.56
C ALA A 55 12.59 -1.71 -8.33
N LEU A 56 11.87 -0.59 -8.24
CA LEU A 56 10.94 -0.30 -7.15
C LEU A 56 9.79 -1.31 -7.09
N ASN A 57 9.23 -1.74 -8.23
CA ASN A 57 8.19 -2.76 -8.29
C ASN A 57 8.68 -4.15 -7.88
N ASN A 58 9.98 -4.44 -8.09
CA ASN A 58 10.64 -5.70 -7.69
C ASN A 58 11.28 -5.63 -6.29
N TYR A 59 11.15 -4.52 -5.57
CA TYR A 59 11.76 -4.36 -4.25
C TYR A 59 10.77 -4.81 -3.16
N GLU A 60 11.02 -5.96 -2.56
CA GLU A 60 10.17 -6.48 -1.48
C GLU A 60 10.71 -6.06 -0.12
N ILE A 61 9.95 -5.23 0.61
CA ILE A 61 10.21 -4.83 1.99
C ILE A 61 8.94 -5.01 2.79
N THR A 62 9.00 -5.80 3.87
CA THR A 62 7.87 -5.99 4.79
C THR A 62 8.32 -5.93 6.24
N GLY A 63 7.37 -5.69 7.15
CA GLY A 63 7.59 -5.58 8.60
C GLY A 63 7.67 -4.14 9.10
N ILE A 64 7.96 -3.20 8.21
CA ILE A 64 8.02 -1.76 8.51
C ILE A 64 7.30 -0.97 7.44
N GLN A 65 6.89 0.24 7.77
CA GLN A 65 6.42 1.21 6.77
C GLN A 65 7.63 1.74 5.98
N ASN A 66 7.42 1.97 4.69
CA ASN A 66 8.46 2.47 3.78
C ASN A 66 7.86 3.44 2.76
N ASN A 67 8.73 4.15 2.05
CA ASN A 67 8.36 5.17 1.07
C ASN A 67 8.41 4.69 -0.39
N LEU A 68 8.48 3.38 -0.66
CA LEU A 68 8.59 2.83 -2.02
C LEU A 68 7.49 3.35 -2.96
N ASN A 69 6.25 3.42 -2.47
CA ASN A 69 5.12 3.90 -3.29
C ASN A 69 5.26 5.39 -3.64
N LEU A 70 5.71 6.23 -2.71
CA LEU A 70 6.00 7.64 -2.98
C LEU A 70 7.12 7.77 -4.01
N LEU A 71 8.23 7.05 -3.82
CA LEU A 71 9.36 7.07 -4.77
C LEU A 71 8.93 6.63 -6.17
N SER A 72 8.12 5.57 -6.26
CA SER A 72 7.55 5.08 -7.52
C SER A 72 6.63 6.12 -8.18
N SER A 73 5.83 6.86 -7.41
CA SER A 73 5.00 7.96 -7.92
C SER A 73 5.83 9.12 -8.44
N ILE A 74 6.92 9.49 -7.75
CA ILE A 74 7.84 10.54 -8.18
C ILE A 74 8.52 10.16 -9.51
N ILE A 75 9.04 8.94 -9.62
CA ILE A 75 9.73 8.47 -10.83
C ILE A 75 8.80 8.43 -12.05
N LYS A 76 7.51 8.21 -11.84
CA LYS A 76 6.48 8.19 -12.90
C LYS A 76 6.00 9.61 -13.28
N ASN A 77 6.27 10.61 -12.46
CA ASN A 77 5.80 11.98 -12.68
C ASN A 77 6.45 12.59 -13.94
N GLU A 78 5.64 13.23 -14.79
CA GLU A 78 6.10 13.80 -16.07
C GLU A 78 7.15 14.91 -15.89
N LYS A 79 6.99 15.78 -14.88
CA LYS A 79 8.00 16.81 -14.57
C LYS A 79 9.30 16.17 -14.12
N PHE A 80 9.24 15.08 -13.35
CA PHE A 80 10.45 14.36 -12.97
C PHE A 80 11.14 13.71 -14.17
N ILE A 81 10.38 13.08 -15.08
CA ILE A 81 10.91 12.44 -16.30
C ILE A 81 11.53 13.48 -17.25
N SER A 82 10.88 14.64 -17.43
CA SER A 82 11.39 15.73 -18.27
C SER A 82 12.61 16.43 -17.67
N GLY A 83 12.79 16.36 -16.35
CA GLY A 83 13.85 17.05 -15.62
C GLY A 83 13.47 18.47 -15.17
N ASP A 84 12.22 18.86 -15.32
CA ASP A 84 11.66 20.12 -14.81
C ASP A 84 11.35 20.01 -13.31
N ILE A 85 12.41 20.01 -12.52
CA ILE A 85 12.34 19.81 -11.06
C ILE A 85 13.08 20.93 -10.32
N ASN A 86 12.55 21.30 -9.18
CA ASN A 86 13.13 22.28 -8.26
C ASN A 86 13.05 21.77 -6.81
N THR A 87 13.54 22.53 -5.85
CA THR A 87 13.50 22.14 -4.42
C THR A 87 12.09 22.11 -3.83
N GLY A 88 11.11 22.79 -4.45
CA GLY A 88 9.70 22.78 -4.05
C GLY A 88 8.88 21.66 -4.70
N PHE A 89 9.48 20.81 -5.56
CA PHE A 89 8.77 19.78 -6.33
C PHE A 89 7.82 18.91 -5.49
N ILE A 90 8.25 18.48 -4.30
CA ILE A 90 7.42 17.62 -3.45
C ILE A 90 6.20 18.39 -2.92
N GLU A 91 6.37 19.64 -2.51
CA GLU A 91 5.27 20.50 -2.02
C GLU A 91 4.28 20.84 -3.14
N GLU A 92 4.80 21.09 -4.35
CA GLU A 92 3.98 21.41 -5.53
C GLU A 92 3.13 20.22 -6.00
N GLU A 93 3.73 19.02 -6.10
CA GLU A 93 3.05 17.83 -6.63
C GLU A 93 2.23 17.07 -5.58
N TYR A 94 2.56 17.21 -4.30
CA TYR A 94 1.89 16.53 -3.19
C TYR A 94 1.50 17.51 -2.05
N PRO A 95 0.73 18.59 -2.33
CA PRO A 95 0.42 19.62 -1.34
C PRO A 95 -0.35 19.11 -0.12
N ASN A 96 -1.14 18.04 -0.29
CA ASN A 96 -1.89 17.36 0.77
C ASN A 96 -1.25 16.05 1.22
N GLY A 97 0.05 15.88 0.94
CA GLY A 97 0.76 14.62 1.15
C GLY A 97 0.46 13.56 0.07
N PHE A 98 1.24 12.50 0.10
CA PHE A 98 1.12 11.38 -0.85
C PHE A 98 0.03 10.40 -0.41
N ASN A 99 -0.87 10.04 -1.32
CA ASN A 99 -1.90 9.03 -1.10
C ASN A 99 -1.80 7.89 -2.13
N SER A 100 -1.28 6.76 -1.71
CA SER A 100 -1.14 5.56 -2.55
C SER A 100 -2.46 4.89 -2.95
N LYS A 101 -3.59 5.33 -2.43
CA LYS A 101 -4.92 4.76 -2.72
C LYS A 101 -5.61 5.43 -3.91
N ILE A 102 -5.08 6.55 -4.40
CA ILE A 102 -5.60 7.20 -5.61
C ILE A 102 -5.20 6.34 -6.81
N ILE A 103 -6.19 5.91 -7.57
CA ILE A 103 -6.02 4.97 -8.69
C ILE A 103 -6.91 5.40 -9.84
N SER A 104 -6.38 5.44 -11.04
CA SER A 104 -7.15 5.65 -12.28
C SER A 104 -7.96 4.40 -12.63
N LYS A 105 -8.95 4.56 -13.52
CA LYS A 105 -9.77 3.44 -13.98
C LYS A 105 -8.94 2.37 -14.69
N ASP A 106 -7.96 2.78 -15.52
CA ASP A 106 -7.10 1.86 -16.28
C ASP A 106 -6.14 1.08 -15.35
N GLU A 107 -5.58 1.75 -14.36
CA GLU A 107 -4.76 1.08 -13.35
C GLU A 107 -5.57 0.10 -12.50
N ALA A 108 -6.79 0.50 -12.09
CA ALA A 108 -7.73 -0.38 -11.37
C ALA A 108 -8.12 -1.60 -12.22
N PHE A 109 -8.26 -1.43 -13.53
CA PHE A 109 -8.51 -2.51 -14.47
C PHE A 109 -7.34 -3.50 -14.54
N ASN A 110 -6.11 -3.01 -14.73
CA ASN A 110 -4.91 -3.86 -14.76
C ASN A 110 -4.70 -4.61 -13.44
N PHE A 111 -4.94 -3.94 -12.31
CA PHE A 111 -4.88 -4.58 -10.98
C PHE A 111 -5.95 -5.67 -10.83
N SER A 112 -7.15 -5.43 -11.35
CA SER A 112 -8.23 -6.42 -11.37
C SER A 112 -7.83 -7.67 -12.15
N LEU A 113 -7.25 -7.52 -13.34
CA LEU A 113 -6.80 -8.62 -14.18
C LEU A 113 -5.71 -9.46 -13.50
N ALA A 114 -4.70 -8.81 -12.90
CA ALA A 114 -3.65 -9.50 -12.15
C ALA A 114 -4.22 -10.29 -10.96
N CYS A 115 -5.15 -9.71 -10.22
CA CYS A 115 -5.80 -10.37 -9.08
C CYS A 115 -6.72 -11.52 -9.50
N ILE A 116 -7.43 -11.40 -10.64
CA ILE A 116 -8.21 -12.52 -11.20
C ILE A 116 -7.30 -13.66 -11.61
N PHE A 117 -6.17 -13.40 -12.27
CA PHE A 117 -5.19 -14.41 -12.61
C PHE A 117 -4.73 -15.17 -11.37
N ALA A 118 -4.32 -14.46 -10.30
CA ALA A 118 -3.94 -15.07 -9.03
C ALA A 118 -5.06 -15.90 -8.41
N PHE A 119 -6.29 -15.38 -8.42
CA PHE A 119 -7.47 -16.07 -7.90
C PHE A 119 -7.75 -17.37 -8.64
N LEU A 120 -7.70 -17.36 -9.97
CA LEU A 120 -7.92 -18.53 -10.81
C LEU A 120 -6.83 -19.57 -10.56
N LYS A 121 -5.57 -19.17 -10.45
CA LYS A 121 -4.44 -20.08 -10.17
C LYS A 121 -4.58 -20.75 -8.79
N ILE A 122 -4.97 -20.00 -7.76
CA ILE A 122 -5.25 -20.54 -6.42
C ILE A 122 -6.44 -21.54 -6.46
N LYS A 123 -7.51 -21.17 -7.17
CA LYS A 123 -8.70 -22.03 -7.31
C LYS A 123 -8.41 -23.32 -8.06
N ASN A 124 -7.62 -23.24 -9.13
CA ASN A 124 -7.24 -24.43 -9.90
C ASN A 124 -6.35 -25.39 -9.10
N ARG A 125 -5.43 -24.87 -8.27
CA ARG A 125 -4.67 -25.71 -7.33
C ARG A 125 -5.58 -26.51 -6.40
N ASN A 126 -6.57 -25.87 -5.82
CA ASN A 126 -7.49 -26.52 -4.88
C ASN A 126 -8.33 -27.60 -5.57
N LYS A 127 -8.72 -27.40 -6.86
CA LYS A 127 -9.45 -28.41 -7.64
C LYS A 127 -8.61 -29.64 -7.96
N ASN A 128 -7.31 -29.48 -8.20
CA ASN A 128 -6.40 -30.61 -8.47
C ASN A 128 -6.16 -31.47 -7.23
N LEU A 129 -6.44 -30.94 -6.03
CA LEU A 129 -6.43 -31.69 -4.77
C LEU A 129 -7.76 -32.43 -4.51
N ASP A 130 -8.86 -31.97 -5.09
CA ASP A 130 -10.17 -32.61 -5.04
C ASP A 130 -10.30 -33.61 -6.20
N LEU A 131 -9.78 -34.82 -6.02
CA LEU A 131 -9.78 -35.95 -7.01
C LEU A 131 -11.20 -36.39 -7.46
N ILE A 132 -12.27 -35.74 -7.04
CA ILE A 132 -13.64 -36.25 -7.17
C ILE A 132 -14.55 -35.42 -8.08
N ASN A 133 -14.15 -34.21 -8.52
CA ASN A 133 -15.04 -33.38 -9.34
C ASN A 133 -14.55 -33.17 -10.76
N ASN A 134 -14.96 -34.08 -11.65
CA ASN A 134 -15.03 -33.87 -13.11
C ASN A 134 -16.00 -32.73 -13.46
N SER A 135 -15.73 -31.49 -13.08
CA SER A 135 -16.52 -30.37 -13.53
C SER A 135 -15.96 -29.80 -14.84
N LYS A 136 -16.71 -30.04 -15.91
CA LYS A 136 -16.57 -29.43 -17.24
C LYS A 136 -16.26 -27.95 -17.17
N PHE A 137 -15.55 -27.43 -18.20
CA PHE A 137 -15.36 -26.01 -18.49
C PHE A 137 -16.59 -25.18 -18.11
N ASN A 138 -16.53 -24.47 -17.01
CA ASN A 138 -17.62 -23.59 -16.59
C ASN A 138 -17.15 -22.16 -16.75
N GLU A 139 -17.76 -21.46 -17.67
CA GLU A 139 -17.80 -20.00 -17.70
C GLU A 139 -18.20 -19.49 -16.32
N ARG A 140 -17.45 -18.51 -15.79
CA ARG A 140 -17.77 -17.88 -14.52
C ARG A 140 -17.70 -16.38 -14.65
N THR A 141 -18.76 -15.74 -14.23
CA THR A 141 -18.77 -14.29 -14.05
C THR A 141 -18.19 -13.93 -12.69
N LEU A 142 -17.19 -13.08 -12.69
CA LEU A 142 -16.50 -12.55 -11.51
C LEU A 142 -16.61 -11.03 -11.53
N PHE A 143 -16.84 -10.45 -10.37
CA PHE A 143 -16.83 -9.01 -10.15
C PHE A 143 -15.60 -8.64 -9.32
N THR A 144 -14.84 -7.64 -9.77
CA THR A 144 -13.77 -7.05 -9.00
C THR A 144 -14.19 -5.69 -8.49
N HIS A 145 -13.86 -5.41 -7.23
CA HIS A 145 -14.08 -4.12 -6.60
C HIS A 145 -12.71 -3.55 -6.20
N VAL A 146 -12.38 -2.40 -6.75
CA VAL A 146 -11.14 -1.66 -6.50
C VAL A 146 -11.51 -0.22 -6.18
N ASN A 147 -11.50 0.14 -4.90
CA ASN A 147 -12.09 1.39 -4.43
C ASN A 147 -13.54 1.53 -4.96
N GLU A 148 -13.84 2.59 -5.70
CA GLU A 148 -15.16 2.84 -6.32
C GLU A 148 -15.34 2.14 -7.67
N ASN A 149 -14.25 1.60 -8.26
CA ASN A 149 -14.31 0.94 -9.56
C ASN A 149 -14.79 -0.50 -9.42
N ILE A 150 -15.78 -0.87 -10.24
CA ILE A 150 -16.32 -2.23 -10.32
C ILE A 150 -16.21 -2.69 -11.77
N PHE A 151 -15.65 -3.89 -11.98
CA PHE A 151 -15.55 -4.50 -13.29
C PHE A 151 -16.17 -5.89 -13.28
N GLU A 152 -16.91 -6.24 -14.32
CA GLU A 152 -17.47 -7.57 -14.56
C GLU A 152 -16.62 -8.31 -15.57
N PHE A 153 -16.14 -9.50 -15.21
CA PHE A 153 -15.32 -10.33 -16.07
C PHE A 153 -15.94 -11.70 -16.24
N LYS A 154 -15.92 -12.22 -17.47
CA LYS A 154 -16.19 -13.63 -17.73
C LYS A 154 -14.86 -14.37 -17.86
N THR A 155 -14.71 -15.46 -17.13
CA THR A 155 -13.49 -16.24 -17.11
C THR A 155 -13.70 -17.60 -17.71
N TYR A 156 -12.83 -17.99 -18.64
CA TYR A 156 -12.82 -19.28 -19.30
C TYR A 156 -11.62 -20.08 -18.78
N ASN A 157 -11.87 -21.26 -18.25
CA ASN A 157 -10.82 -22.06 -17.61
C ASN A 157 -10.00 -22.79 -18.67
N SER A 158 -8.77 -22.35 -18.94
CA SER A 158 -7.79 -23.09 -19.72
C SER A 158 -6.66 -23.57 -18.80
N GLN A 159 -6.09 -24.74 -19.07
CA GLN A 159 -5.04 -25.33 -18.22
C GLN A 159 -3.72 -24.55 -18.23
N LYS A 160 -3.41 -23.79 -19.28
CA LYS A 160 -2.14 -23.08 -19.45
C LYS A 160 -2.25 -21.57 -19.44
N ASN A 161 -3.27 -20.98 -20.05
CA ASN A 161 -3.46 -19.53 -20.17
C ASN A 161 -4.82 -19.16 -19.59
N SER A 162 -4.89 -18.07 -18.84
CA SER A 162 -6.16 -17.54 -18.35
C SER A 162 -6.70 -16.58 -19.41
N VAL A 163 -7.80 -16.97 -20.04
CA VAL A 163 -8.54 -16.12 -21.00
C VAL A 163 -9.69 -15.47 -20.26
N ILE A 164 -9.76 -14.18 -20.36
CA ILE A 164 -10.78 -13.35 -19.69
C ILE A 164 -11.50 -12.54 -20.76
N GLU A 165 -12.81 -12.46 -20.66
CA GLU A 165 -13.64 -11.58 -21.50
C GLU A 165 -14.11 -10.39 -20.65
N TYR A 166 -13.92 -9.21 -21.18
CA TYR A 166 -14.44 -7.96 -20.63
C TYR A 166 -15.10 -7.17 -21.75
N ASP A 167 -16.37 -6.85 -21.59
CA ASP A 167 -17.19 -6.09 -22.57
C ASP A 167 -17.06 -6.62 -24.02
N GLY A 168 -17.13 -7.95 -24.17
CA GLY A 168 -17.01 -8.64 -25.46
C GLY A 168 -15.59 -8.73 -26.02
N THR A 169 -14.59 -8.15 -25.36
CA THR A 169 -13.17 -8.22 -25.74
C THR A 169 -12.46 -9.33 -24.99
N ILE A 170 -11.69 -10.14 -25.71
CA ILE A 170 -10.88 -11.21 -25.12
C ILE A 170 -9.51 -10.66 -24.73
N ILE A 171 -9.12 -10.89 -23.50
CA ILE A 171 -7.83 -10.47 -22.91
C ILE A 171 -7.04 -11.71 -22.53
N ASN A 172 -5.79 -11.77 -22.98
CA ASN A 172 -4.89 -12.87 -22.70
C ASN A 172 -3.96 -12.50 -21.53
N LEU A 173 -3.91 -13.38 -20.53
CA LEU A 173 -3.04 -13.21 -19.37
C LEU A 173 -1.99 -14.32 -19.34
N GLU A 174 -0.72 -13.91 -19.28
CA GLU A 174 0.42 -14.83 -19.20
C GLU A 174 1.30 -14.46 -18.00
N SER A 175 1.62 -15.43 -17.15
CA SER A 175 2.53 -15.24 -16.03
C SER A 175 3.07 -16.57 -15.50
N ASP A 176 4.35 -16.58 -15.17
CA ASP A 176 5.02 -17.70 -14.46
C ASP A 176 4.85 -17.63 -12.94
N TRP A 177 4.05 -16.66 -12.45
CA TRP A 177 3.83 -16.47 -11.02
C TRP A 177 3.28 -17.74 -10.35
N ASN A 178 3.85 -18.08 -9.21
CA ASN A 178 3.42 -19.20 -8.38
C ASN A 178 2.88 -18.74 -7.03
N ILE A 179 1.94 -19.53 -6.50
CA ILE A 179 1.32 -19.28 -5.20
C ILE A 179 2.41 -19.29 -4.13
N GLY A 180 2.47 -18.20 -3.36
CA GLY A 180 3.50 -17.98 -2.33
C GLY A 180 4.51 -16.91 -2.71
N ASN A 181 4.74 -16.67 -4.00
CA ASN A 181 5.57 -15.57 -4.45
C ASN A 181 4.80 -14.26 -4.28
N LYS A 182 5.44 -13.23 -3.73
CA LYS A 182 4.81 -11.91 -3.59
C LYS A 182 4.91 -11.09 -4.86
N ILE A 183 6.00 -11.23 -5.62
CA ILE A 183 6.19 -10.52 -6.89
C ILE A 183 5.55 -11.32 -8.02
N MET A 184 4.66 -10.68 -8.76
CA MET A 184 4.01 -11.19 -9.96
C MET A 184 4.44 -10.38 -11.17
N LYS A 185 5.12 -11.02 -12.12
CA LYS A 185 5.33 -10.49 -13.47
C LYS A 185 4.24 -11.07 -14.36
N ILE A 186 3.41 -10.21 -14.93
CA ILE A 186 2.27 -10.60 -15.75
C ILE A 186 2.27 -9.84 -17.07
N LYS A 187 2.02 -10.55 -18.15
CA LYS A 187 1.76 -9.98 -19.46
C LYS A 187 0.24 -9.93 -19.66
N ILE A 188 -0.28 -8.74 -19.93
CA ILE A 188 -1.67 -8.46 -20.26
C ILE A 188 -1.69 -8.02 -21.72
N ASP A 189 -2.11 -8.92 -22.61
CA ASP A 189 -1.94 -8.80 -24.07
C ASP A 189 -0.48 -8.49 -24.43
N GLU A 190 -0.17 -7.31 -24.98
CA GLU A 190 1.19 -6.92 -25.36
C GLU A 190 1.98 -6.23 -24.23
N ASN A 191 1.34 -5.85 -23.13
CA ASN A 191 1.95 -5.05 -22.06
C ASN A 191 2.41 -5.93 -20.90
N SER A 192 3.61 -5.70 -20.40
CA SER A 192 4.18 -6.39 -19.24
C SER A 192 4.11 -5.53 -18.00
N PHE A 193 3.65 -6.10 -16.90
CA PHE A 193 3.52 -5.43 -15.60
C PHE A 193 4.19 -6.26 -14.50
N THR A 194 4.70 -5.55 -13.49
CA THR A 194 5.21 -6.15 -12.26
C THR A 194 4.46 -5.61 -11.08
N PHE A 195 3.80 -6.50 -10.33
CA PHE A 195 3.03 -6.16 -9.14
C PHE A 195 3.50 -6.97 -7.94
N GLN A 196 3.39 -6.42 -6.77
CA GLN A 196 3.45 -7.19 -5.54
C GLN A 196 2.02 -7.55 -5.12
N ILE A 197 1.77 -8.85 -4.90
CA ILE A 197 0.44 -9.35 -4.61
C ILE A 197 0.46 -10.26 -3.38
N THR A 198 -0.46 -10.00 -2.46
CA THR A 198 -0.64 -10.81 -1.25
C THR A 198 -2.12 -11.04 -1.00
N LYS A 199 -2.49 -12.30 -0.78
CA LYS A 199 -3.87 -12.63 -0.41
C LYS A 199 -4.08 -12.39 1.08
N ASN A 200 -5.11 -11.64 1.44
CA ASN A 200 -5.55 -11.45 2.80
C ASN A 200 -7.05 -11.81 2.96
N VAL A 201 -7.59 -11.67 4.18
CA VAL A 201 -9.00 -11.98 4.48
C VAL A 201 -9.97 -11.10 3.68
N LYS A 202 -9.61 -9.85 3.40
CA LYS A 202 -10.46 -8.87 2.70
C LYS A 202 -10.42 -9.02 1.17
N GLY A 203 -9.40 -9.70 0.61
CA GLY A 203 -9.20 -9.83 -0.84
C GLY A 203 -7.72 -10.01 -1.20
N PHE A 204 -7.31 -9.46 -2.31
CA PHE A 204 -5.91 -9.37 -2.72
C PHE A 204 -5.40 -7.97 -2.47
N HIS A 205 -4.39 -7.84 -1.60
CA HIS A 205 -3.62 -6.62 -1.51
C HIS A 205 -2.62 -6.62 -2.67
N ILE A 206 -2.69 -5.59 -3.49
CA ILE A 206 -1.82 -5.42 -4.66
C ILE A 206 -1.17 -4.04 -4.62
N GLN A 207 0.11 -3.99 -4.95
CA GLN A 207 0.85 -2.75 -5.05
C GLN A 207 1.81 -2.75 -6.24
N GLY A 208 2.05 -1.58 -6.77
CA GLY A 208 2.97 -1.31 -7.88
C GLY A 208 2.71 0.06 -8.48
N TYR A 209 3.70 0.62 -9.15
CA TYR A 209 3.59 1.92 -9.82
C TYR A 209 3.12 3.07 -8.91
N GLY A 210 3.49 3.03 -7.63
CA GLY A 210 3.11 4.05 -6.64
C GLY A 210 1.75 3.83 -5.99
N ILE A 211 1.02 2.80 -6.39
CA ILE A 211 -0.34 2.51 -5.93
C ILE A 211 -0.34 1.29 -5.01
N SER A 212 -1.15 1.34 -3.96
CA SER A 212 -1.37 0.23 -3.03
C SER A 212 -2.84 0.17 -2.66
N THR A 213 -3.51 -0.93 -3.00
CA THR A 213 -4.95 -1.09 -2.77
C THR A 213 -5.34 -2.55 -2.54
N VAL A 214 -6.62 -2.76 -2.21
CA VAL A 214 -7.20 -4.10 -2.03
C VAL A 214 -8.24 -4.35 -3.12
N VAL A 215 -8.01 -5.40 -3.90
CA VAL A 215 -8.96 -5.90 -4.89
C VAL A 215 -9.81 -6.99 -4.26
N LYS A 216 -11.12 -6.78 -4.17
CA LYS A 216 -12.09 -7.78 -3.72
C LYS A 216 -12.67 -8.47 -4.94
N ILE A 217 -12.61 -9.82 -4.98
CA ILE A 217 -13.18 -10.62 -6.06
C ILE A 217 -14.42 -11.33 -5.54
N ARG A 218 -15.54 -11.16 -6.22
CA ARG A 218 -16.84 -11.70 -5.83
C ARG A 218 -17.47 -12.48 -6.99
N SER A 219 -18.23 -13.52 -6.66
CA SER A 219 -19.17 -14.13 -7.60
C SER A 219 -20.36 -13.20 -7.83
N LYS A 220 -21.16 -13.44 -8.88
CA LYS A 220 -22.36 -12.65 -9.17
C LYS A 220 -23.28 -12.54 -7.95
N ILE A 221 -23.61 -13.67 -7.31
CA ILE A 221 -24.47 -13.70 -6.10
C ILE A 221 -23.84 -12.88 -4.97
N ALA A 222 -22.54 -13.04 -4.72
CA ALA A 222 -21.86 -12.30 -3.64
C ALA A 222 -21.76 -10.79 -3.95
N HIS A 223 -21.69 -10.41 -5.24
CA HIS A 223 -21.74 -9.02 -5.65
C HIS A 223 -23.12 -8.42 -5.41
N GLU A 224 -24.20 -9.07 -5.86
CA GLU A 224 -25.58 -8.65 -5.63
C GLU A 224 -25.89 -8.50 -4.12
N LEU A 225 -25.54 -9.50 -3.32
CA LEU A 225 -25.77 -9.46 -1.87
C LEU A 225 -24.92 -8.39 -1.14
N SER A 226 -23.80 -8.01 -1.71
CA SER A 226 -22.92 -6.99 -1.09
C SER A 226 -23.53 -5.60 -1.04
N SER A 227 -24.49 -5.29 -1.92
CA SER A 227 -25.22 -4.01 -1.92
C SER A 227 -26.15 -3.86 -0.69
N TYR A 228 -26.52 -4.97 -0.07
CA TYR A 228 -27.36 -4.98 1.16
C TYR A 228 -26.52 -4.95 2.44
N MET A 229 -25.19 -5.04 2.32
CA MET A 229 -24.33 -4.98 3.52
C MET A 229 -24.15 -3.53 3.97
N ILE A 230 -24.53 -3.27 5.20
CA ILE A 230 -24.30 -1.98 5.86
C ILE A 230 -22.80 -1.84 6.13
N GLU A 231 -22.20 -0.76 5.66
CA GLU A 231 -20.81 -0.45 6.03
C GLU A 231 -20.75 -0.20 7.53
N LYS A 232 -19.97 -1.02 8.23
CA LYS A 232 -19.65 -0.74 9.63
C LYS A 232 -18.76 0.50 9.65
N VAL A 233 -19.31 1.59 10.10
CA VAL A 233 -18.49 2.74 10.51
C VAL A 233 -17.67 2.25 11.70
N VAL A 234 -16.38 2.01 11.45
CA VAL A 234 -15.44 1.77 12.54
C VAL A 234 -15.20 3.13 13.17
N THR A 235 -15.98 3.47 14.17
CA THR A 235 -15.62 4.54 15.08
C THR A 235 -14.31 4.12 15.72
N LYS A 236 -13.24 4.81 15.42
CA LYS A 236 -12.02 4.70 16.21
C LYS A 236 -12.40 5.24 17.59
N ASP A 237 -12.66 4.34 18.54
CA ASP A 237 -12.81 4.69 19.96
C ASP A 237 -11.42 5.08 20.52
N THR A 238 -10.84 6.11 19.98
CA THR A 238 -9.65 6.75 20.58
C THR A 238 -10.13 7.72 21.65
N LYS A 239 -10.64 7.17 22.75
CA LYS A 239 -11.00 7.99 23.91
C LYS A 239 -9.79 8.57 24.66
N VAL A 240 -8.59 8.18 24.27
CA VAL A 240 -7.37 8.50 25.01
C VAL A 240 -6.20 8.69 24.05
N ILE A 241 -5.51 9.83 24.14
CA ILE A 241 -4.21 10.04 23.48
C ILE A 241 -3.09 9.71 24.47
N LYS A 242 -2.17 8.87 24.02
CA LYS A 242 -1.00 8.43 24.80
C LYS A 242 0.28 9.00 24.21
N CYS A 243 1.29 9.15 25.06
CA CYS A 243 2.61 9.61 24.67
C CYS A 243 3.29 8.54 23.80
N PRO A 244 3.64 8.83 22.53
CA PRO A 244 4.23 7.82 21.63
C PRO A 244 5.69 7.52 21.95
N MET A 245 6.38 8.43 22.67
CA MET A 245 7.80 8.30 22.99
C MET A 245 8.13 9.04 24.30
N PRO A 246 9.14 8.62 25.06
CA PRO A 246 9.50 9.32 26.29
C PRO A 246 10.07 10.71 25.95
N GLY A 247 9.58 11.74 26.61
CA GLY A 247 9.98 13.11 26.31
C GLY A 247 9.47 14.14 27.32
N LEU A 248 9.85 15.38 27.11
CA LEU A 248 9.43 16.54 27.87
C LEU A 248 8.30 17.28 27.16
N VAL A 249 7.21 17.58 27.82
CA VAL A 249 6.11 18.42 27.27
C VAL A 249 6.59 19.86 27.15
N VAL A 250 6.65 20.36 25.91
CA VAL A 250 7.10 21.74 25.60
C VAL A 250 5.92 22.70 25.63
N SER A 251 4.78 22.30 25.06
CA SER A 251 3.55 23.11 25.09
C SER A 251 2.32 22.23 25.09
N VAL A 252 1.21 22.72 25.67
CA VAL A 252 -0.12 22.17 25.57
C VAL A 252 -1.01 23.24 24.95
N ASP A 253 -1.52 23.00 23.74
CA ASP A 253 -2.18 24.02 22.92
C ASP A 253 -3.71 23.89 22.95
N ILE A 254 -4.26 23.15 23.92
CA ILE A 254 -5.69 22.87 24.07
C ILE A 254 -6.16 23.08 25.51
N GLU A 255 -7.47 23.25 25.68
CA GLU A 255 -8.15 23.38 26.96
C GLU A 255 -9.19 22.27 27.18
N GLU A 256 -9.47 21.94 28.47
CA GLU A 256 -10.56 21.01 28.82
C GLU A 256 -11.91 21.60 28.39
N GLY A 257 -12.74 20.78 27.71
CA GLY A 257 -14.01 21.20 27.12
C GLY A 257 -13.89 21.75 25.69
N GLN A 258 -12.68 21.90 25.14
CA GLN A 258 -12.47 22.34 23.77
C GLN A 258 -12.86 21.24 22.77
N SER A 259 -13.54 21.64 21.68
CA SER A 259 -13.80 20.76 20.53
C SER A 259 -12.61 20.82 19.57
N VAL A 260 -12.11 19.65 19.16
CA VAL A 260 -10.98 19.50 18.21
C VAL A 260 -11.38 18.60 17.05
N GLU A 261 -10.77 18.82 15.89
CA GLU A 261 -10.95 18.00 14.69
C GLU A 261 -9.76 17.02 14.49
N ASP A 262 -9.95 16.01 13.64
CA ASP A 262 -8.87 15.09 13.23
C ASP A 262 -7.75 15.89 12.55
N GLY A 263 -6.51 15.76 13.09
CA GLY A 263 -5.33 16.49 12.64
C GLY A 263 -4.98 17.74 13.43
N ASP A 264 -5.85 18.24 14.33
CA ASP A 264 -5.57 19.41 15.15
C ASP A 264 -4.36 19.18 16.07
N LYS A 265 -3.56 20.23 16.26
CA LYS A 265 -2.43 20.22 17.17
C LYS A 265 -2.93 20.24 18.61
N LEU A 266 -2.49 19.26 19.40
CA LEU A 266 -2.88 19.12 20.81
C LEU A 266 -1.76 19.58 21.77
N CYS A 267 -0.56 19.09 21.55
CA CYS A 267 0.61 19.43 22.36
C CYS A 267 1.91 19.15 21.61
N VAL A 268 3.03 19.64 22.15
CA VAL A 268 4.38 19.40 21.65
C VAL A 268 5.19 18.67 22.70
N VAL A 269 5.81 17.57 22.30
CA VAL A 269 6.72 16.78 23.15
C VAL A 269 8.11 16.82 22.56
N GLU A 270 9.09 17.27 23.34
CA GLU A 270 10.50 17.21 22.97
C GLU A 270 11.07 15.84 23.37
N ALA A 271 11.54 15.10 22.40
CA ALA A 271 12.28 13.86 22.59
C ALA A 271 13.59 13.94 21.82
N MET A 272 14.73 13.65 22.45
CA MET A 272 16.04 13.66 21.81
C MET A 272 16.41 15.00 21.13
N LYS A 273 16.01 16.13 21.68
CA LYS A 273 16.19 17.49 21.12
C LYS A 273 15.41 17.75 19.82
N MET A 274 14.38 16.97 19.56
CA MET A 274 13.46 17.16 18.45
C MET A 274 12.04 17.41 19.01
N GLU A 275 11.39 18.44 18.53
CA GLU A 275 10.00 18.71 18.85
C GLU A 275 9.06 17.87 18.02
N ASN A 276 8.21 17.10 18.68
CA ASN A 276 7.20 16.25 18.03
C ASN A 276 5.80 16.81 18.33
N ILE A 277 5.09 17.17 17.30
CA ILE A 277 3.72 17.67 17.41
C ILE A 277 2.77 16.49 17.53
N ILE A 278 2.09 16.38 18.67
CA ILE A 278 1.03 15.41 18.89
C ILE A 278 -0.28 15.98 18.36
N ARG A 279 -0.91 15.27 17.45
CA ARG A 279 -2.16 15.69 16.80
C ARG A 279 -3.31 14.79 17.19
N SER A 280 -4.52 15.32 17.11
CA SER A 280 -5.74 14.52 17.28
C SER A 280 -5.87 13.46 16.18
N GLU A 281 -6.23 12.25 16.55
CA GLU A 281 -6.52 11.16 15.62
C GLU A 281 -8.03 11.03 15.31
N ALA A 282 -8.86 11.85 15.94
CA ALA A 282 -10.31 11.88 15.77
C ALA A 282 -10.87 13.23 16.18
N SER A 283 -12.03 13.57 15.63
CA SER A 283 -12.81 14.74 16.10
C SER A 283 -13.55 14.39 17.39
N GLY A 284 -13.54 15.31 18.36
CA GLY A 284 -14.18 15.09 19.66
C GLY A 284 -13.99 16.29 20.60
N THR A 285 -14.54 16.19 21.81
CA THR A 285 -14.39 17.18 22.88
C THR A 285 -13.36 16.68 23.89
N ILE A 286 -12.43 17.53 24.29
CA ILE A 286 -11.41 17.21 25.30
C ILE A 286 -12.09 17.12 26.66
N LYS A 287 -12.03 15.94 27.26
CA LYS A 287 -12.59 15.68 28.60
C LYS A 287 -11.63 16.08 29.70
N LYS A 288 -10.36 15.66 29.55
CA LYS A 288 -9.35 15.89 30.57
C LYS A 288 -7.94 15.90 29.96
N ILE A 289 -7.10 16.76 30.51
CA ILE A 289 -5.68 16.88 30.17
C ILE A 289 -4.86 16.40 31.36
N HIS A 290 -4.03 15.37 31.20
CA HIS A 290 -3.23 14.73 32.25
C HIS A 290 -1.79 15.21 32.29
N CYS A 291 -1.34 16.01 31.30
CA CYS A 291 0.02 16.52 31.21
C CYS A 291 0.04 18.05 31.24
N LYS A 292 1.15 18.62 31.69
CA LYS A 292 1.40 20.07 31.71
C LYS A 292 2.74 20.36 31.08
N GLU A 293 2.96 21.60 30.67
CA GLU A 293 4.25 22.09 30.21
C GLU A 293 5.33 21.84 31.28
N GLY A 294 6.44 21.24 30.87
CA GLY A 294 7.55 20.85 31.74
C GLY A 294 7.46 19.43 32.33
N ASP A 295 6.37 18.70 32.10
CA ASP A 295 6.24 17.29 32.55
C ASP A 295 7.08 16.36 31.68
N SER A 296 7.74 15.39 32.35
CA SER A 296 8.45 14.31 31.67
C SER A 296 7.54 13.08 31.59
N LEU A 297 7.21 12.66 30.38
CA LEU A 297 6.29 11.55 30.13
C LEU A 297 7.02 10.30 29.67
N ALA A 298 6.52 9.15 30.14
CA ALA A 298 6.95 7.85 29.64
C ALA A 298 6.17 7.45 28.38
N THR A 299 6.68 6.47 27.63
CA THR A 299 5.95 5.86 26.51
C THR A 299 4.63 5.25 27.00
N ASP A 300 3.56 5.39 26.23
CA ASP A 300 2.21 4.93 26.53
C ASP A 300 1.52 5.61 27.72
N GLU A 301 2.10 6.61 28.32
CA GLU A 301 1.47 7.42 29.36
C GLU A 301 0.32 8.24 28.79
N VAL A 302 -0.82 8.27 29.51
CA VAL A 302 -2.03 8.97 29.06
C VAL A 302 -1.83 10.46 29.16
N MET A 303 -2.00 11.17 28.04
CA MET A 303 -1.85 12.64 27.96
C MET A 303 -3.20 13.35 27.96
N ILE A 304 -4.15 12.88 27.15
CA ILE A 304 -5.42 13.55 26.90
C ILE A 304 -6.53 12.51 26.84
N GLU A 305 -7.67 12.79 27.47
CA GLU A 305 -8.91 12.01 27.37
C GLU A 305 -9.96 12.79 26.60
N PHE A 306 -10.70 12.11 25.72
CA PHE A 306 -11.89 12.61 25.03
C PHE A 306 -13.17 12.14 25.73
N GLU A 307 -14.27 12.86 25.51
CA GLU A 307 -15.60 12.47 25.99
C GLU A 307 -16.15 11.20 25.35
#